data_b742d6d1be59b2367513b19975a253e8
#
_entry.id   b742d6d1be59b2367513b19975a253e8
#
_cell.length_a   1.000
_cell.length_b   1.000
_cell.length_c   1.000
_cell.angle_alpha   90.00
_cell.angle_beta   90.00
_cell.angle_gamma   90.00
#
_symmetry.space_group_name_H-M   'P 1'
#
loop_
_entity.id
_entity.type
_entity.pdbx_description
1 polymer ?
#
loop_
_entity_poly.entity_id
_entity_poly.type
_entity_poly.pdbx_seq_one_letter_code
_entity_poly.pdbx_strand_id
1 'polypeptide(L)'
;MADHRFKIAPRRLGMAILITFIGLFNSFLALIQKLVYGRKIARTPLVDDPIFIIGHWRSGTTLLHEMFILDPRFGFPDSYACFAPNHFLVSRWFLAPLVGLLMPKMRPIDNMPFDWNRPQEDEFALCNMGVPSPYLSLIFPNEPPRYDAYLTLEDVPQRELERWKKAFLTFLKAVTIQCGKRIVLKSPPHTCRIKVLLEMFPRAKFVHIYRDPLA
;
A
#
# COMPACT_ATOMS: atom_id res chain seq x y z
N MET A 1 -11.41 -16.76 4.90
CA MET A 1 -12.72 -17.49 4.77
C MET A 1 -12.54 -19.00 4.91
N ALA A 2 -11.57 -19.60 4.22
CA ALA A 2 -11.34 -21.05 4.31
C ALA A 2 -11.07 -21.50 5.76
N ASP A 3 -10.28 -20.79 6.53
CA ASP A 3 -9.93 -21.09 7.92
C ASP A 3 -11.14 -21.13 8.86
N HIS A 4 -12.21 -20.40 8.52
CA HIS A 4 -13.48 -20.38 9.28
C HIS A 4 -14.58 -21.23 8.65
N ARG A 5 -14.22 -22.15 7.75
CA ARG A 5 -15.16 -23.09 7.07
C ARG A 5 -16.36 -22.37 6.44
N PHE A 6 -16.15 -21.16 5.90
CA PHE A 6 -17.20 -20.32 5.28
C PHE A 6 -18.43 -20.02 6.17
N LYS A 7 -18.27 -20.04 7.50
CA LYS A 7 -19.36 -19.72 8.42
C LYS A 7 -19.70 -18.23 8.31
N ILE A 8 -20.73 -17.92 7.56
CA ILE A 8 -21.26 -16.56 7.37
C ILE A 8 -22.57 -16.46 8.13
N ALA A 9 -22.70 -15.52 9.06
CA ALA A 9 -23.97 -15.26 9.71
C ALA A 9 -25.01 -14.81 8.66
N PRO A 10 -26.26 -15.35 8.69
CA PRO A 10 -27.28 -15.04 7.67
C PRO A 10 -27.48 -13.55 7.41
N ARG A 11 -27.43 -12.73 8.48
CA ARG A 11 -27.55 -11.26 8.40
C ARG A 11 -26.40 -10.58 7.60
N ARG A 12 -25.29 -11.28 7.36
CA ARG A 12 -24.12 -10.78 6.63
C ARG A 12 -24.00 -11.35 5.21
N LEU A 13 -24.94 -12.18 4.81
CA LEU A 13 -24.89 -12.85 3.51
C LEU A 13 -24.92 -11.84 2.36
N GLY A 14 -25.76 -10.80 2.44
CA GLY A 14 -25.81 -9.73 1.43
C GLY A 14 -24.48 -9.00 1.28
N MET A 15 -23.80 -8.70 2.40
CA MET A 15 -22.47 -8.08 2.37
C MET A 15 -21.41 -9.02 1.76
N ALA A 16 -21.46 -10.31 2.08
CA ALA A 16 -20.54 -11.30 1.51
C ALA A 16 -20.72 -11.43 -0.01
N ILE A 17 -21.96 -11.43 -0.50
CA ILE A 17 -22.27 -11.41 -1.94
C ILE A 17 -21.71 -10.15 -2.58
N LEU A 18 -21.99 -8.97 -2.02
CA LEU A 18 -21.50 -7.69 -2.53
C LEU A 18 -19.96 -7.65 -2.61
N ILE A 19 -19.26 -8.06 -1.55
CA ILE A 19 -17.80 -8.13 -1.51
C ILE A 19 -17.27 -9.08 -2.60
N THR A 20 -17.95 -10.21 -2.83
CA THR A 20 -17.57 -11.16 -3.87
C THR A 20 -17.67 -10.52 -5.26
N PHE A 21 -18.78 -9.83 -5.56
CA PHE A 21 -18.94 -9.11 -6.84
C PHE A 21 -17.88 -8.01 -7.01
N ILE A 22 -17.63 -7.21 -5.98
CA ILE A 22 -16.55 -6.20 -6.01
C ILE A 22 -15.20 -6.87 -6.26
N GLY A 23 -14.91 -8.00 -5.61
CA GLY A 23 -13.68 -8.76 -5.81
C GLY A 23 -13.52 -9.29 -7.24
N LEU A 24 -14.59 -9.82 -7.84
CA LEU A 24 -14.60 -10.26 -9.23
C LEU A 24 -14.38 -9.09 -10.20
N PHE A 25 -15.04 -7.96 -9.96
CA PHE A 25 -14.88 -6.74 -10.74
C PHE A 25 -13.44 -6.19 -10.66
N ASN A 26 -12.87 -6.12 -9.45
CA ASN A 26 -11.46 -5.73 -9.26
C ASN A 26 -10.50 -6.69 -9.98
N SER A 27 -10.78 -8.00 -9.95
CA SER A 27 -9.98 -9.00 -10.65
C SER A 27 -10.03 -8.81 -12.17
N PHE A 28 -11.20 -8.49 -12.70
CA PHE A 28 -11.39 -8.16 -14.12
C PHE A 28 -10.59 -6.92 -14.51
N LEU A 29 -10.67 -5.84 -13.73
CA LEU A 29 -9.89 -4.62 -13.98
C LEU A 29 -8.37 -4.87 -13.87
N ALA A 30 -7.94 -5.71 -12.92
CA ALA A 30 -6.55 -6.13 -12.79
C ALA A 30 -6.05 -6.88 -14.03
N LEU A 31 -6.90 -7.73 -14.62
CA LEU A 31 -6.60 -8.41 -15.88
C LEU A 31 -6.42 -7.40 -17.02
N ILE A 32 -7.32 -6.41 -17.14
CA ILE A 32 -7.21 -5.34 -18.13
C ILE A 32 -5.89 -4.58 -17.94
N GLN A 33 -5.58 -4.15 -16.72
CA GLN A 33 -4.31 -3.45 -16.46
C GLN A 33 -3.10 -4.30 -16.83
N LYS A 34 -3.12 -5.59 -16.53
CA LYS A 34 -2.05 -6.51 -16.88
C LYS A 34 -1.88 -6.62 -18.40
N LEU A 35 -2.95 -6.67 -19.16
CA LEU A 35 -2.92 -6.74 -20.62
C LEU A 35 -2.43 -5.43 -21.25
N VAL A 36 -2.93 -4.28 -20.76
CA VAL A 36 -2.62 -2.96 -21.33
C VAL A 36 -1.25 -2.44 -20.84
N TYR A 37 -1.00 -2.52 -19.55
CA TYR A 37 0.18 -1.91 -18.92
C TYR A 37 1.25 -2.92 -18.48
N GLY A 38 0.99 -4.22 -18.50
CA GLY A 38 1.91 -5.22 -17.95
C GLY A 38 3.31 -5.16 -18.54
N ARG A 39 3.43 -5.04 -19.89
CA ARG A 39 4.74 -4.88 -20.56
C ARG A 39 5.39 -3.54 -20.22
N LYS A 40 4.60 -2.46 -20.14
CA LYS A 40 5.09 -1.13 -19.79
C LYS A 40 5.61 -1.11 -18.35
N ILE A 41 4.85 -1.66 -17.39
CA ILE A 41 5.26 -1.78 -15.99
C ILE A 41 6.57 -2.56 -15.89
N ALA A 42 6.67 -3.73 -16.54
CA ALA A 42 7.87 -4.57 -16.48
C ALA A 42 9.12 -3.81 -16.96
N ARG A 43 9.02 -3.00 -18.02
CA ARG A 43 10.14 -2.29 -18.65
C ARG A 43 10.45 -0.93 -18.07
N THR A 44 9.53 -0.33 -17.28
CA THR A 44 9.74 1.00 -16.69
C THR A 44 10.80 0.91 -15.60
N PRO A 45 11.91 1.64 -15.71
CA PRO A 45 12.83 1.81 -14.59
C PRO A 45 12.23 2.78 -13.56
N LEU A 46 12.65 2.70 -12.32
CA LEU A 46 12.43 3.78 -11.36
C LEU A 46 13.27 5.00 -11.78
N VAL A 47 12.76 6.21 -11.51
CA VAL A 47 13.51 7.46 -11.82
C VAL A 47 14.79 7.55 -11.01
N ASP A 48 14.75 7.11 -9.75
CA ASP A 48 15.88 6.92 -8.83
C ASP A 48 15.43 5.96 -7.71
N ASP A 49 16.36 5.51 -6.88
CA ASP A 49 16.03 4.73 -5.69
C ASP A 49 15.13 5.57 -4.75
N PRO A 50 14.12 4.96 -4.12
CA PRO A 50 13.13 5.68 -3.32
C PRO A 50 13.74 6.42 -2.11
N ILE A 51 12.94 7.36 -1.58
CA ILE A 51 13.15 7.95 -0.26
C ILE A 51 12.13 7.31 0.69
N PHE A 52 12.59 6.77 1.80
CA PHE A 52 11.74 6.15 2.82
C PHE A 52 11.65 7.04 4.06
N ILE A 53 10.44 7.46 4.40
CA ILE A 53 10.15 8.06 5.69
C ILE A 53 9.86 6.91 6.66
N ILE A 54 10.72 6.77 7.66
CA ILE A 54 10.67 5.72 8.67
C ILE A 54 10.43 6.31 10.06
N GLY A 55 9.84 5.53 10.93
CA GLY A 55 9.51 5.90 12.30
C GLY A 55 8.33 5.12 12.83
N HIS A 56 8.13 5.16 14.14
CA HIS A 56 7.02 4.48 14.80
C HIS A 56 5.67 5.12 14.44
N TRP A 57 4.59 4.35 14.58
CA TRP A 57 3.23 4.89 14.51
C TRP A 57 3.06 6.07 15.46
N ARG A 58 2.33 7.10 15.07
CA ARG A 58 2.03 8.31 15.85
C ARG A 58 3.24 9.22 16.13
N SER A 59 4.39 9.01 15.47
CA SER A 59 5.55 9.91 15.57
C SER A 59 5.50 11.14 14.64
N GLY A 60 4.47 11.28 13.79
CA GLY A 60 4.34 12.38 12.84
C GLY A 60 4.78 12.05 11.40
N THR A 61 5.04 10.77 11.09
CA THR A 61 5.45 10.32 9.74
C THR A 61 4.48 10.75 8.65
N THR A 62 3.16 10.80 8.92
CA THR A 62 2.17 11.25 7.95
C THR A 62 2.33 12.74 7.63
N LEU A 63 2.48 13.59 8.65
CA LEU A 63 2.71 15.02 8.45
C LEU A 63 3.99 15.26 7.67
N LEU A 64 5.07 14.57 8.01
CA LEU A 64 6.33 14.66 7.29
C LEU A 64 6.17 14.24 5.81
N HIS A 65 5.41 13.19 5.53
CA HIS A 65 5.10 12.77 4.14
C HIS A 65 4.34 13.87 3.39
N GLU A 66 3.32 14.45 4.01
CA GLU A 66 2.56 15.59 3.44
C GLU A 66 3.46 16.80 3.15
N MET A 67 4.45 17.07 3.99
CA MET A 67 5.43 18.14 3.74
C MET A 67 6.35 17.81 2.56
N PHE A 68 6.82 16.56 2.45
CA PHE A 68 7.67 16.14 1.32
C PHE A 68 7.00 16.29 -0.03
N ILE A 69 5.70 15.98 -0.11
CA ILE A 69 4.97 16.03 -1.40
C ILE A 69 4.66 17.45 -1.87
N LEU A 70 4.89 18.48 -1.04
CA LEU A 70 4.82 19.87 -1.47
C LEU A 70 5.94 20.21 -2.48
N ASP A 71 7.04 19.45 -2.45
CA ASP A 71 8.10 19.59 -3.44
C ASP A 71 7.70 18.83 -4.72
N PRO A 72 7.52 19.54 -5.85
CA PRO A 72 7.05 18.94 -7.10
C PRO A 72 8.05 17.96 -7.74
N ARG A 73 9.28 17.87 -7.23
CA ARG A 73 10.30 16.91 -7.70
C ARG A 73 9.97 15.48 -7.29
N PHE A 74 9.17 15.29 -6.24
CA PHE A 74 8.84 13.98 -5.71
C PHE A 74 7.47 13.49 -6.15
N GLY A 75 7.36 12.17 -6.33
CA GLY A 75 6.13 11.43 -6.49
C GLY A 75 5.85 10.58 -5.26
N PHE A 76 4.66 10.04 -5.18
CA PHE A 76 4.25 9.21 -4.04
C PHE A 76 3.10 8.29 -4.46
N PRO A 77 2.91 7.16 -3.77
CA PRO A 77 1.71 6.38 -3.91
C PRO A 77 0.55 7.12 -3.22
N ASP A 78 -0.44 7.51 -3.99
CA ASP A 78 -1.62 8.16 -3.45
C ASP A 78 -2.66 7.16 -2.93
N SER A 79 -3.69 7.67 -2.26
CA SER A 79 -4.73 6.84 -1.63
C SER A 79 -5.42 5.93 -2.65
N TYR A 80 -5.68 6.41 -3.88
CA TYR A 80 -6.32 5.59 -4.90
C TYR A 80 -5.41 4.46 -5.41
N ALA A 81 -4.13 4.75 -5.64
CA ALA A 81 -3.16 3.73 -6.05
C ALA A 81 -2.99 2.65 -4.97
N CYS A 82 -2.99 3.03 -3.69
CA CYS A 82 -2.92 2.08 -2.57
C CYS A 82 -4.22 1.29 -2.38
N PHE A 83 -5.37 1.88 -2.69
CA PHE A 83 -6.67 1.22 -2.62
C PHE A 83 -6.86 0.22 -3.77
N ALA A 84 -6.44 0.56 -4.97
CA ALA A 84 -6.62 -0.21 -6.20
C ALA A 84 -5.30 -0.57 -6.90
N PRO A 85 -4.29 -1.14 -6.21
CA PRO A 85 -2.92 -1.26 -6.71
C PRO A 85 -2.81 -2.09 -7.98
N ASN A 86 -3.72 -3.03 -8.18
CA ASN A 86 -3.71 -3.92 -9.33
C ASN A 86 -4.35 -3.32 -10.60
N HIS A 87 -5.04 -2.17 -10.48
CA HIS A 87 -5.79 -1.61 -11.62
C HIS A 87 -5.91 -0.07 -11.65
N PHE A 88 -5.22 0.66 -10.78
CA PHE A 88 -5.36 2.13 -10.69
C PHE A 88 -4.99 2.87 -11.98
N LEU A 89 -4.08 2.34 -12.80
CA LEU A 89 -3.68 2.96 -14.06
C LEU A 89 -4.82 2.97 -15.11
N VAL A 90 -5.74 2.02 -15.03
CA VAL A 90 -6.87 1.92 -15.96
C VAL A 90 -8.18 2.44 -15.36
N SER A 91 -8.36 2.37 -14.06
CA SER A 91 -9.66 2.60 -13.41
C SER A 91 -9.81 3.98 -12.77
N ARG A 92 -8.72 4.69 -12.49
CA ARG A 92 -8.74 5.97 -11.77
C ARG A 92 -9.73 6.97 -12.36
N TRP A 93 -9.74 7.15 -13.67
CA TRP A 93 -10.50 8.18 -14.33
C TRP A 93 -12.03 8.03 -14.18
N PHE A 94 -12.53 6.82 -13.95
CA PHE A 94 -13.98 6.58 -13.79
C PHE A 94 -14.36 6.11 -12.38
N LEU A 95 -13.53 5.29 -11.70
CA LEU A 95 -13.86 4.79 -10.37
C LEU A 95 -13.54 5.80 -9.25
N ALA A 96 -12.45 6.55 -9.35
CA ALA A 96 -12.10 7.48 -8.28
C ALA A 96 -13.18 8.56 -8.06
N PRO A 97 -13.76 9.20 -9.09
CA PRO A 97 -14.89 10.12 -8.90
C PRO A 97 -16.12 9.45 -8.31
N LEU A 98 -16.47 8.24 -8.82
CA LEU A 98 -17.67 7.52 -8.39
C LEU A 98 -17.59 7.11 -6.91
N VAL A 99 -16.48 6.48 -6.52
CA VAL A 99 -16.29 6.02 -5.13
C VAL A 99 -16.04 7.20 -4.20
N GLY A 100 -15.42 8.28 -4.70
CA GLY A 100 -15.19 9.52 -3.94
C GLY A 100 -16.46 10.15 -3.37
N LEU A 101 -17.61 9.97 -4.04
CA LEU A 101 -18.91 10.45 -3.54
C LEU A 101 -19.35 9.74 -2.25
N LEU A 102 -18.87 8.53 -2.01
CA LEU A 102 -19.23 7.70 -0.85
C LEU A 102 -18.21 7.82 0.30
N MET A 103 -17.11 8.56 0.09
CA MET A 103 -16.03 8.61 1.06
C MET A 103 -16.23 9.71 2.11
N PRO A 104 -15.82 9.44 3.36
CA PRO A 104 -15.79 10.49 4.38
C PRO A 104 -14.76 11.55 4.00
N LYS A 105 -15.09 12.83 4.22
CA LYS A 105 -14.19 13.95 3.93
C LYS A 105 -12.99 14.05 4.87
N MET A 106 -13.09 13.44 6.04
CA MET A 106 -12.07 13.46 7.08
C MET A 106 -11.76 12.05 7.55
N ARG A 107 -10.50 11.79 7.87
CA ARG A 107 -10.05 10.51 8.43
C ARG A 107 -10.50 10.41 9.89
N PRO A 108 -11.16 9.31 10.32
CA PRO A 108 -11.65 9.18 11.69
C PRO A 108 -10.56 9.19 12.76
N ILE A 109 -9.31 8.82 12.40
CA ILE A 109 -8.21 8.61 13.37
C ILE A 109 -7.49 9.90 13.75
N ASP A 110 -7.39 10.87 12.84
CA ASP A 110 -6.51 12.04 13.02
C ASP A 110 -7.10 13.35 12.49
N ASN A 111 -8.37 13.34 12.08
CA ASN A 111 -9.07 14.50 11.48
C ASN A 111 -8.33 15.13 10.29
N MET A 112 -7.41 14.41 9.64
CA MET A 112 -6.79 14.90 8.42
C MET A 112 -7.76 14.76 7.24
N PRO A 113 -7.71 15.68 6.27
CA PRO A 113 -8.53 15.56 5.06
C PRO A 113 -8.24 14.25 4.34
N PHE A 114 -9.30 13.55 3.92
CA PHE A 114 -9.19 12.34 3.12
C PHE A 114 -9.53 12.65 1.67
N ASP A 115 -8.60 12.36 0.77
CA ASP A 115 -8.73 12.54 -0.67
C ASP A 115 -7.96 11.41 -1.38
N TRP A 116 -8.43 11.02 -2.57
CA TRP A 116 -7.77 10.05 -3.42
C TRP A 116 -6.35 10.44 -3.84
N ASN A 117 -6.07 11.73 -3.92
CA ASN A 117 -4.77 12.26 -4.35
C ASN A 117 -3.80 12.51 -3.19
N ARG A 118 -4.21 12.24 -1.94
CA ARG A 118 -3.34 12.35 -0.77
C ARG A 118 -2.40 11.16 -0.67
N PRO A 119 -1.18 11.35 -0.13
CA PRO A 119 -0.22 10.28 0.03
C PRO A 119 -0.76 9.23 1.00
N GLN A 120 -0.46 7.97 0.70
CA GLN A 120 -0.88 6.84 1.50
C GLN A 120 0.29 5.88 1.74
N GLU A 121 0.15 5.03 2.74
CA GLU A 121 1.12 4.00 3.06
C GLU A 121 1.09 2.89 2.00
N ASP A 122 2.24 2.61 1.41
CA ASP A 122 2.40 1.56 0.40
C ASP A 122 2.16 0.15 0.96
N GLU A 123 2.23 -0.04 2.28
CA GLU A 123 1.84 -1.30 2.94
C GLU A 123 0.37 -1.65 2.67
N PHE A 124 -0.54 -0.66 2.58
CA PHE A 124 -1.92 -0.93 2.18
C PHE A 124 -2.02 -1.44 0.74
N ALA A 125 -1.19 -0.94 -0.15
CA ALA A 125 -1.13 -1.46 -1.52
C ALA A 125 -0.71 -2.93 -1.53
N LEU A 126 0.33 -3.29 -0.76
CA LEU A 126 0.79 -4.68 -0.63
C LEU A 126 -0.30 -5.59 -0.07
N CYS A 127 -1.02 -5.16 0.98
CA CYS A 127 -2.18 -5.89 1.50
C CYS A 127 -3.23 -6.13 0.42
N ASN A 128 -3.59 -5.11 -0.35
CA ASN A 128 -4.59 -5.19 -1.41
C ASN A 128 -4.10 -6.00 -2.63
N MET A 129 -2.79 -6.17 -2.80
CA MET A 129 -2.20 -7.10 -3.77
C MET A 129 -2.20 -8.55 -3.29
N GLY A 130 -2.68 -8.83 -2.07
CA GLY A 130 -2.69 -10.16 -1.46
C GLY A 130 -1.33 -10.63 -0.95
N VAL A 131 -0.45 -9.69 -0.63
CA VAL A 131 0.83 -9.97 0.04
C VAL A 131 0.58 -10.02 1.54
N PRO A 132 1.10 -11.03 2.27
CA PRO A 132 1.02 -11.06 3.72
C PRO A 132 1.64 -9.81 4.35
N SER A 133 0.97 -9.27 5.36
CA SER A 133 1.38 -8.04 6.03
C SER A 133 1.03 -8.07 7.51
N PRO A 134 1.86 -7.48 8.40
CA PRO A 134 1.54 -7.33 9.81
C PRO A 134 0.28 -6.49 10.06
N TYR A 135 -0.18 -5.72 9.08
CA TYR A 135 -1.43 -4.94 9.19
C TYR A 135 -2.67 -5.81 9.35
N LEU A 136 -2.62 -7.09 8.97
CA LEU A 136 -3.72 -8.02 9.23
C LEU A 136 -3.93 -8.27 10.72
N SER A 137 -2.88 -8.23 11.53
CA SER A 137 -2.98 -8.33 13.00
C SER A 137 -3.71 -7.13 13.60
N LEU A 138 -3.60 -5.95 12.99
CA LEU A 138 -4.34 -4.74 13.42
C LEU A 138 -5.84 -4.83 13.07
N ILE A 139 -6.18 -5.52 11.97
CA ILE A 139 -7.58 -5.69 11.52
C ILE A 139 -8.27 -6.77 12.37
N PHE A 140 -7.53 -7.78 12.83
CA PHE A 140 -8.03 -8.90 13.63
C PHE A 140 -7.36 -8.98 15.00
N PRO A 141 -7.57 -7.98 15.88
CA PRO A 141 -6.81 -7.85 17.15
C PRO A 141 -7.10 -8.96 18.16
N ASN A 142 -8.20 -9.70 17.99
CA ASN A 142 -8.58 -10.82 18.88
C ASN A 142 -8.06 -12.19 18.38
N GLU A 143 -7.37 -12.21 17.24
CA GLU A 143 -6.72 -13.43 16.75
C GLU A 143 -5.23 -13.40 17.09
N PRO A 144 -4.58 -14.57 17.18
CA PRO A 144 -3.12 -14.61 17.30
C PRO A 144 -2.46 -13.81 16.19
N PRO A 145 -1.36 -13.09 16.47
CA PRO A 145 -0.65 -12.31 15.47
C PRO A 145 -0.32 -13.17 14.25
N ARG A 146 -0.70 -12.68 13.08
CA ARG A 146 -0.40 -13.32 11.80
C ARG A 146 0.60 -12.49 11.03
N TYR A 147 1.54 -13.15 10.38
CA TYR A 147 2.50 -12.49 9.50
C TYR A 147 3.45 -11.50 10.19
N ASP A 148 3.72 -11.66 11.50
CA ASP A 148 4.67 -10.81 12.23
C ASP A 148 6.08 -10.88 11.63
N ALA A 149 6.49 -12.04 11.10
CA ALA A 149 7.75 -12.19 10.35
C ALA A 149 7.87 -11.21 9.18
N TYR A 150 6.71 -10.75 8.64
CA TYR A 150 6.70 -9.74 7.58
C TYR A 150 6.99 -8.32 8.08
N LEU A 151 7.09 -8.10 9.40
CA LEU A 151 7.52 -6.82 9.94
C LEU A 151 9.01 -6.56 9.62
N THR A 152 9.86 -7.56 9.81
CA THR A 152 11.31 -7.48 9.52
C THR A 152 11.69 -8.07 8.17
N LEU A 153 10.94 -9.06 7.69
CA LEU A 153 11.21 -9.90 6.52
C LEU A 153 12.42 -10.84 6.70
N GLU A 154 13.01 -10.96 7.89
CA GLU A 154 14.20 -11.80 8.13
C GLU A 154 13.86 -13.29 8.22
N ASP A 155 12.74 -13.63 8.88
CA ASP A 155 12.30 -15.02 9.09
C ASP A 155 11.26 -15.48 8.05
N VAL A 156 11.15 -14.77 6.94
CA VAL A 156 10.23 -15.12 5.84
C VAL A 156 10.93 -16.12 4.91
N PRO A 157 10.26 -17.22 4.52
CA PRO A 157 10.83 -18.16 3.54
C PRO A 157 11.25 -17.43 2.27
N GLN A 158 12.40 -17.80 1.69
CA GLN A 158 13.00 -17.12 0.54
C GLN A 158 12.01 -16.91 -0.61
N ARG A 159 11.19 -17.91 -0.92
CA ARG A 159 10.17 -17.82 -1.98
C ARG A 159 9.14 -16.70 -1.70
N GLU A 160 8.73 -16.56 -0.45
CA GLU A 160 7.77 -15.53 -0.02
C GLU A 160 8.43 -14.15 0.00
N LEU A 161 9.69 -14.05 0.41
CA LEU A 161 10.47 -12.82 0.36
C LEU A 161 10.61 -12.32 -1.09
N GLU A 162 10.94 -13.20 -2.03
CA GLU A 162 11.01 -12.84 -3.45
C GLU A 162 9.65 -12.43 -4.03
N ARG A 163 8.57 -13.06 -3.57
CA ARG A 163 7.20 -12.65 -3.93
C ARG A 163 6.90 -11.24 -3.42
N TRP A 164 7.27 -10.95 -2.18
CA TRP A 164 7.11 -9.63 -1.57
C TRP A 164 7.92 -8.57 -2.35
N LYS A 165 9.22 -8.81 -2.57
CA LYS A 165 10.12 -7.93 -3.35
C LYS A 165 9.55 -7.64 -4.74
N LYS A 166 9.07 -8.67 -5.44
CA LYS A 166 8.48 -8.54 -6.76
C LYS A 166 7.19 -7.73 -6.76
N ALA A 167 6.29 -7.96 -5.81
CA ALA A 167 5.05 -7.21 -5.67
C ALA A 167 5.34 -5.73 -5.40
N PHE A 168 6.24 -5.45 -4.45
CA PHE A 168 6.65 -4.11 -4.09
C PHE A 168 7.25 -3.35 -5.29
N LEU A 169 8.24 -3.95 -5.97
CA LEU A 169 8.86 -3.35 -7.15
C LEU A 169 7.84 -3.12 -8.28
N THR A 170 6.91 -4.06 -8.51
CA THR A 170 5.85 -3.92 -9.53
C THR A 170 4.95 -2.74 -9.22
N PHE A 171 4.55 -2.56 -7.96
CA PHE A 171 3.76 -1.43 -7.51
C PHE A 171 4.50 -0.11 -7.71
N LEU A 172 5.77 -0.02 -7.30
CA LEU A 172 6.58 1.21 -7.48
C LEU A 172 6.76 1.58 -8.95
N LYS A 173 6.96 0.60 -9.84
CA LYS A 173 7.02 0.82 -11.29
C LYS A 173 5.71 1.37 -11.84
N ALA A 174 4.58 0.87 -11.37
CA ALA A 174 3.27 1.38 -11.76
C ALA A 174 3.04 2.82 -11.26
N VAL A 175 3.45 3.14 -10.03
CA VAL A 175 3.44 4.51 -9.49
C VAL A 175 4.37 5.42 -10.30
N THR A 176 5.55 4.92 -10.70
CA THR A 176 6.48 5.68 -11.57
C THR A 176 5.84 6.01 -12.92
N ILE A 177 5.06 5.10 -13.52
CA ILE A 177 4.31 5.40 -14.75
C ILE A 177 3.31 6.54 -14.55
N GLN A 178 2.68 6.60 -13.37
CA GLN A 178 1.70 7.63 -13.04
C GLN A 178 2.35 9.00 -12.82
N CYS A 179 3.46 9.07 -12.06
CA CYS A 179 4.01 10.35 -11.61
C CYS A 179 5.28 10.80 -12.35
N GLY A 180 6.07 9.87 -12.93
CA GLY A 180 7.33 10.18 -13.62
C GLY A 180 8.41 10.82 -12.74
N LYS A 181 8.38 10.60 -11.42
CA LYS A 181 9.22 11.27 -10.43
C LYS A 181 9.88 10.27 -9.50
N ARG A 182 10.91 10.73 -8.75
CA ARG A 182 11.46 9.96 -7.63
C ARG A 182 10.40 9.78 -6.56
N ILE A 183 10.22 8.56 -6.08
CA ILE A 183 9.13 8.21 -5.18
C ILE A 183 9.57 8.42 -3.72
N VAL A 184 8.72 9.08 -2.94
CA VAL A 184 8.78 9.11 -1.47
C VAL A 184 7.75 8.13 -0.93
N LEU A 185 8.17 7.28 -0.02
CA LEU A 185 7.38 6.22 0.60
C LEU A 185 7.32 6.43 2.10
N LYS A 186 6.17 6.09 2.68
CA LYS A 186 5.99 6.12 4.12
C LYS A 186 5.12 4.96 4.55
N SER A 187 5.73 4.02 5.25
CA SER A 187 5.03 2.95 5.96
C SER A 187 5.80 2.59 7.22
N PRO A 188 5.20 2.61 8.41
CA PRO A 188 5.89 2.29 9.65
C PRO A 188 6.66 0.96 9.64
N PRO A 189 6.17 -0.14 9.01
CA PRO A 189 6.93 -1.38 8.89
C PRO A 189 8.31 -1.23 8.20
N HIS A 190 8.50 -0.23 7.36
CA HIS A 190 9.81 0.00 6.72
C HIS A 190 10.93 0.30 7.71
N THR A 191 10.60 0.77 8.91
CA THR A 191 11.56 0.99 10.00
C THR A 191 12.30 -0.32 10.37
N CYS A 192 11.62 -1.45 10.26
CA CYS A 192 12.19 -2.77 10.55
C CYS A 192 12.76 -3.48 9.31
N ARG A 193 12.59 -2.92 8.09
CA ARG A 193 12.96 -3.57 6.81
C ARG A 193 14.16 -2.94 6.12
N ILE A 194 14.90 -2.05 6.78
CA ILE A 194 15.99 -1.24 6.18
C ILE A 194 16.98 -2.12 5.42
N LYS A 195 17.37 -3.28 5.97
CA LYS A 195 18.30 -4.23 5.33
C LYS A 195 17.78 -4.70 3.97
N VAL A 196 16.56 -5.22 3.91
CA VAL A 196 15.93 -5.71 2.68
C VAL A 196 15.72 -4.58 1.68
N LEU A 197 15.36 -3.38 2.16
CA LEU A 197 15.17 -2.21 1.29
C LEU A 197 16.48 -1.74 0.68
N LEU A 198 17.61 -1.79 1.41
CA LEU A 198 18.94 -1.48 0.87
C LEU A 198 19.44 -2.53 -0.12
N GLU A 199 19.09 -3.81 0.08
CA GLU A 199 19.36 -4.86 -0.91
C GLU A 199 18.62 -4.58 -2.24
N MET A 200 17.39 -4.09 -2.17
CA MET A 200 16.59 -3.76 -3.37
C MET A 200 16.98 -2.42 -4.00
N PHE A 201 17.36 -1.45 -3.18
CA PHE A 201 17.60 -0.05 -3.54
C PHE A 201 18.86 0.48 -2.84
N PRO A 202 20.06 0.16 -3.37
CA PRO A 202 21.34 0.50 -2.69
C PRO A 202 21.57 1.99 -2.48
N ARG A 203 20.92 2.86 -3.27
CA ARG A 203 21.01 4.32 -3.16
C ARG A 203 19.79 4.95 -2.49
N ALA A 204 18.92 4.14 -1.88
CA ALA A 204 17.77 4.65 -1.13
C ALA A 204 18.19 5.61 -0.03
N LYS A 205 17.34 6.59 0.25
CA LYS A 205 17.53 7.52 1.37
C LYS A 205 16.48 7.21 2.43
N PHE A 206 16.88 7.31 3.69
CA PHE A 206 16.01 7.09 4.84
C PHE A 206 15.94 8.39 5.65
N VAL A 207 14.72 8.84 5.92
CA VAL A 207 14.44 9.99 6.77
C VAL A 207 13.72 9.45 8.00
N HIS A 208 14.43 9.44 9.13
CA HIS A 208 13.88 8.93 10.38
C HIS A 208 13.29 10.06 11.20
N ILE A 209 12.03 9.89 11.61
CA ILE A 209 11.36 10.78 12.56
C ILE A 209 11.18 10.04 13.89
N TYR A 210 11.62 10.68 14.94
CA TYR A 210 11.48 10.22 16.31
C TYR A 210 10.63 11.21 17.11
N ARG A 211 9.81 10.68 17.98
CA ARG A 211 9.02 11.46 18.96
C ARG A 211 9.11 10.77 20.30
N ASP A 212 9.26 11.55 21.36
CA ASP A 212 9.19 11.05 22.72
C ASP A 212 7.78 10.47 22.96
N PRO A 213 7.66 9.19 23.39
CA PRO A 213 6.37 8.57 23.64
C PRO A 213 5.59 9.20 24.80
N LEU A 214 6.26 9.97 25.65
CA LEU A 214 5.68 10.66 26.80
C LEU A 214 5.34 12.15 26.53
N ALA A 215 5.57 12.64 25.29
CA ALA A 215 5.32 14.03 24.90
C ALA A 215 3.97 14.24 24.22
#